data_e75a33a53786b2a9b0475660fc35f279
#
_entry.id   e75a33a53786b2a9b0475660fc35f279
#
_cell.length_a   1.000
_cell.length_b   1.000
_cell.length_c   1.000
_cell.angle_alpha   90.00
_cell.angle_beta   90.00
_cell.angle_gamma   90.00
#
_symmetry.space_group_name_H-M   'P 1'
#
loop_
_entity.id
_entity.type
_entity.pdbx_description
1 polymer ?
#
loop_
_entity_poly.entity_id
_entity_poly.type
_entity_poly.pdbx_seq_one_letter_code
_entity_poly.pdbx_strand_id
1 'polypeptide(L)'
;MKNIKNILSIVLLTFLLWGCEDFLSVNPQSELTQEAYPTTAADALQSTNAVYATLRDWHYHSGGFPILDIMSDDAHKGSSPDDAANTVGPYDDFTHSPTQDGLDRWWNVLYEGIRRANIVVQEVPTIEMNENLKNRYLAEARFLRGLYYFDLVRAFGGVPLVTSPEPELQVPRASRDDTFAQIIADLEFAAETLPPKSEYGGDDLGRATRGAAQALLARVYLFRGDFAQAESYAMDVIDSGEYGLEPEFVDANGQDGEHGIESVFEIGAVATGSVEGNQYANTQGVRGTPNRGWGFNRPSIDLREAFAEGDPRESGTIIELGDVIDGIEILGDSSTPDEMTDEQGNVIQIESYNRKVWIPGTSTNTQFGHNRRLIRYADVLLMAAEALNENNQPVAALIYLNQVRERARQGNASILPDITETNKDALRDIILHERRVELALEGHRFWDLVRTGEAPDVLGPLGFTEGKHEVLPIPQSEIDLSQGTLTQNEEW
;
A
#
# COMPACT_ATOMS: atom_id res chain seq x y z
N MET A 1 -75.43 -2.37 34.38
CA MET A 1 -74.29 -3.30 34.65
C MET A 1 -73.58 -3.82 33.40
N LYS A 2 -74.26 -4.02 32.26
CA LYS A 2 -73.61 -4.48 31.02
C LYS A 2 -72.60 -3.46 30.40
N ASN A 3 -72.91 -2.18 30.46
CA ASN A 3 -72.04 -1.14 29.87
C ASN A 3 -70.76 -0.85 30.65
N ILE A 4 -70.74 -1.10 31.97
CA ILE A 4 -69.56 -0.90 32.80
C ILE A 4 -68.54 -2.02 32.56
N LYS A 5 -68.99 -3.24 32.29
CA LYS A 5 -68.11 -4.38 31.94
C LYS A 5 -67.41 -4.17 30.62
N ASN A 6 -68.09 -3.57 29.63
CA ASN A 6 -67.50 -3.30 28.32
C ASN A 6 -66.46 -2.14 28.37
N ILE A 7 -66.71 -1.14 29.19
CA ILE A 7 -65.79 -0.02 29.42
C ILE A 7 -64.55 -0.53 30.16
N LEU A 8 -64.68 -1.39 31.17
CA LEU A 8 -63.56 -1.96 31.91
C LEU A 8 -62.70 -2.91 31.00
N SER A 9 -63.37 -3.63 30.09
CA SER A 9 -62.64 -4.49 29.12
C SER A 9 -61.88 -3.65 28.07
N ILE A 10 -62.37 -2.51 27.61
CA ILE A 10 -61.69 -1.61 26.70
C ILE A 10 -60.51 -0.92 27.36
N VAL A 11 -60.66 -0.45 28.61
CA VAL A 11 -59.58 0.14 29.39
C VAL A 11 -58.44 -0.87 29.70
N LEU A 12 -58.80 -2.15 29.98
CA LEU A 12 -57.81 -3.21 30.21
C LEU A 12 -57.07 -3.57 28.94
N LEU A 13 -57.74 -3.50 27.78
CA LEU A 13 -57.14 -3.77 26.44
C LEU A 13 -56.18 -2.66 26.02
N THR A 14 -56.45 -1.38 26.39
CA THR A 14 -55.55 -0.26 26.09
C THR A 14 -54.31 -0.23 26.98
N PHE A 15 -54.40 -0.77 28.22
CA PHE A 15 -53.20 -0.95 29.05
C PHE A 15 -52.28 -2.08 28.62
N LEU A 16 -52.77 -3.05 27.85
CA LEU A 16 -51.95 -4.12 27.28
C LEU A 16 -51.21 -3.71 25.98
N LEU A 17 -51.54 -2.55 25.40
CA LEU A 17 -50.84 -2.00 24.23
C LEU A 17 -49.71 -1.05 24.58
N TRP A 18 -49.53 -0.70 25.84
CA TRP A 18 -48.30 -0.08 26.34
C TRP A 18 -47.32 -1.18 26.76
N GLY A 19 -46.98 -2.06 25.83
CA GLY A 19 -45.90 -2.99 25.98
C GLY A 19 -44.59 -2.23 25.97
N CYS A 20 -43.75 -2.52 26.94
CA CYS A 20 -42.39 -1.99 27.04
C CYS A 20 -41.65 -2.24 25.72
N GLU A 21 -41.37 -1.20 24.96
CA GLU A 21 -40.43 -1.24 23.84
C GLU A 21 -39.06 -1.73 24.31
N ASP A 22 -38.66 -1.41 25.54
CA ASP A 22 -37.41 -1.84 26.16
C ASP A 22 -37.30 -3.36 26.40
N PHE A 23 -38.39 -4.12 26.35
CA PHE A 23 -38.33 -5.59 26.54
C PHE A 23 -38.00 -6.34 25.23
N LEU A 24 -38.15 -5.67 24.07
CA LEU A 24 -37.82 -6.24 22.77
C LEU A 24 -36.44 -5.81 22.26
N SER A 25 -35.84 -4.82 22.86
CA SER A 25 -34.45 -4.39 22.59
C SER A 25 -33.49 -5.14 23.50
N VAL A 26 -33.33 -6.45 23.30
CA VAL A 26 -32.23 -7.19 23.91
C VAL A 26 -30.99 -6.96 23.05
N ASN A 27 -30.09 -6.13 23.56
CA ASN A 27 -28.75 -6.08 22.98
C ASN A 27 -28.15 -7.48 22.96
N PRO A 28 -27.63 -7.98 21.84
CA PRO A 28 -27.01 -9.28 21.77
C PRO A 28 -25.89 -9.37 22.81
N GLN A 29 -26.03 -10.23 23.81
CA GLN A 29 -25.04 -10.39 24.89
C GLN A 29 -23.74 -11.07 24.40
N SER A 30 -23.71 -11.54 23.17
CA SER A 30 -22.59 -12.24 22.55
C SER A 30 -21.94 -11.47 21.38
N GLU A 31 -22.46 -10.30 21.00
CA GLU A 31 -21.89 -9.45 19.96
C GLU A 31 -21.60 -8.08 20.54
N LEU A 32 -20.40 -7.56 20.26
CA LEU A 32 -20.02 -6.18 20.56
C LEU A 32 -20.82 -5.27 19.61
N THR A 33 -21.85 -4.60 20.15
CA THR A 33 -22.57 -3.58 19.37
C THR A 33 -21.77 -2.28 19.38
N GLN A 34 -21.91 -1.46 18.36
CA GLN A 34 -21.21 -0.18 18.25
C GLN A 34 -21.54 0.77 19.40
N GLU A 35 -22.74 0.68 19.99
CA GLU A 35 -23.13 1.42 21.21
C GLU A 35 -22.41 0.95 22.48
N ALA A 36 -21.85 -0.28 22.45
CA ALA A 36 -21.18 -0.90 23.59
C ALA A 36 -19.66 -0.95 23.46
N TYR A 37 -19.08 -0.50 22.35
CA TYR A 37 -17.66 -0.65 22.05
C TYR A 37 -17.19 0.41 21.03
N PRO A 38 -16.03 1.08 21.25
CA PRO A 38 -15.10 0.97 22.39
C PRO A 38 -15.52 1.85 23.59
N THR A 39 -15.26 1.40 24.83
CA THR A 39 -15.61 2.15 26.05
C THR A 39 -14.46 2.26 27.06
N THR A 40 -13.41 1.48 26.91
CA THR A 40 -12.25 1.47 27.81
C THR A 40 -10.94 1.76 27.07
N ALA A 41 -9.88 2.10 27.81
CA ALA A 41 -8.54 2.27 27.24
C ALA A 41 -8.04 0.99 26.51
N ALA A 42 -8.41 -0.19 27.00
CA ALA A 42 -8.08 -1.44 26.33
C ALA A 42 -8.85 -1.61 25.00
N ASP A 43 -10.11 -1.18 24.98
CA ASP A 43 -10.92 -1.18 23.76
C ASP A 43 -10.36 -0.17 22.74
N ALA A 44 -9.89 1.00 23.19
CA ALA A 44 -9.26 1.99 22.33
C ALA A 44 -8.00 1.40 21.63
N LEU A 45 -7.15 0.67 22.37
CA LEU A 45 -6.02 -0.05 21.79
C LEU A 45 -6.45 -1.10 20.78
N GLN A 46 -7.44 -1.93 21.13
CA GLN A 46 -7.94 -2.98 20.24
C GLN A 46 -8.56 -2.40 18.96
N SER A 47 -9.34 -1.33 19.08
CA SER A 47 -9.90 -0.63 17.91
C SER A 47 -8.81 -0.06 17.02
N THR A 48 -7.78 0.55 17.59
CA THR A 48 -6.63 1.05 16.83
C THR A 48 -5.87 -0.10 16.14
N ASN A 49 -5.62 -1.21 16.84
CA ASN A 49 -5.00 -2.39 16.26
C ASN A 49 -5.84 -3.01 15.13
N ALA A 50 -7.17 -2.93 15.21
CA ALA A 50 -8.04 -3.40 14.14
C ALA A 50 -7.86 -2.58 12.83
N VAL A 51 -7.53 -1.29 12.93
CA VAL A 51 -7.20 -0.48 11.73
C VAL A 51 -5.92 -1.01 11.07
N TYR A 52 -4.85 -1.26 11.85
CA TYR A 52 -3.62 -1.87 11.33
C TYR A 52 -3.84 -3.27 10.75
N ALA A 53 -4.72 -4.07 11.35
CA ALA A 53 -4.99 -5.43 10.89
C ALA A 53 -5.51 -5.47 9.44
N THR A 54 -6.17 -4.41 8.97
CA THR A 54 -6.60 -4.26 7.59
C THR A 54 -5.43 -4.30 6.61
N LEU A 55 -4.27 -3.75 6.98
CA LEU A 55 -3.07 -3.77 6.14
C LEU A 55 -2.52 -5.19 5.91
N ARG A 56 -2.85 -6.17 6.76
CA ARG A 56 -2.44 -7.57 6.62
C ARG A 56 -3.45 -8.42 5.88
N ASP A 57 -4.60 -7.86 5.53
CA ASP A 57 -5.64 -8.59 4.81
C ASP A 57 -5.12 -9.09 3.44
N TRP A 58 -5.55 -10.28 3.05
CA TRP A 58 -5.23 -10.87 1.76
C TRP A 58 -5.53 -9.92 0.60
N HIS A 59 -6.68 -9.26 0.64
CA HIS A 59 -7.11 -8.36 -0.44
C HIS A 59 -6.35 -7.05 -0.47
N TYR A 60 -5.71 -6.66 0.64
CA TYR A 60 -4.79 -5.53 0.65
C TYR A 60 -3.43 -5.90 0.02
N HIS A 61 -2.94 -7.13 0.20
CA HIS A 61 -1.64 -7.57 -0.30
C HIS A 61 -1.71 -8.33 -1.61
N SER A 62 -2.44 -9.45 -1.65
CA SER A 62 -2.32 -10.44 -2.71
C SER A 62 -3.55 -10.60 -3.57
N GLY A 63 -4.73 -10.50 -2.99
CA GLY A 63 -5.99 -10.67 -3.72
C GLY A 63 -6.51 -9.40 -4.35
N GLY A 64 -6.03 -8.26 -3.87
CA GLY A 64 -6.49 -6.94 -4.26
C GLY A 64 -5.46 -6.07 -4.93
N PHE A 65 -4.25 -6.55 -5.21
CA PHE A 65 -3.25 -5.68 -5.82
C PHE A 65 -2.95 -5.99 -7.30
N PRO A 66 -3.86 -5.64 -8.18
CA PRO A 66 -3.53 -5.52 -9.58
C PRO A 66 -2.48 -4.42 -9.86
N ILE A 67 -2.16 -3.61 -8.87
CA ILE A 67 -1.33 -2.41 -8.94
C ILE A 67 0.08 -2.58 -8.39
N LEU A 68 0.49 -3.78 -8.02
CA LEU A 68 1.91 -4.04 -7.92
C LEU A 68 2.56 -3.73 -9.29
N ASP A 69 3.78 -4.09 -9.43
CA ASP A 69 4.53 -3.79 -10.65
C ASP A 69 4.00 -4.48 -11.91
N ILE A 70 3.00 -5.39 -11.79
CA ILE A 70 2.33 -6.10 -12.91
C ILE A 70 1.71 -5.14 -13.94
N MET A 71 1.22 -3.96 -13.51
CA MET A 71 0.70 -2.94 -14.43
C MET A 71 1.80 -2.00 -14.95
N SER A 72 3.07 -2.38 -14.82
CA SER A 72 4.19 -1.56 -15.29
C SER A 72 5.10 -2.33 -16.25
N ASP A 73 6.12 -1.65 -16.77
CA ASP A 73 7.19 -2.22 -17.55
C ASP A 73 8.23 -3.00 -16.72
N ASP A 74 8.08 -3.04 -15.39
CA ASP A 74 9.02 -3.72 -14.49
C ASP A 74 8.69 -5.20 -14.24
N ALA A 75 7.43 -5.62 -14.43
CA ALA A 75 7.05 -6.98 -14.13
C ALA A 75 5.89 -7.51 -14.99
N HIS A 76 5.82 -8.82 -15.09
CA HIS A 76 4.71 -9.57 -15.68
C HIS A 76 3.88 -10.27 -14.60
N LYS A 77 2.69 -10.74 -14.97
CA LYS A 77 1.83 -11.56 -14.11
C LYS A 77 2.63 -12.67 -13.42
N GLY A 78 3.50 -13.33 -14.15
CA GLY A 78 4.29 -14.45 -13.64
C GLY A 78 3.48 -15.71 -13.39
N SER A 79 3.97 -16.57 -12.49
CA SER A 79 3.44 -17.91 -12.24
C SER A 79 3.40 -18.77 -13.54
N SER A 80 2.64 -19.88 -13.59
CA SER A 80 2.44 -20.60 -14.85
C SER A 80 1.45 -19.84 -15.75
N PRO A 81 1.50 -20.03 -17.09
CA PRO A 81 0.64 -19.28 -18.03
C PRO A 81 -0.86 -19.36 -17.70
N ASP A 82 -1.34 -20.55 -17.29
CA ASP A 82 -2.75 -20.78 -16.98
C ASP A 82 -3.17 -20.31 -15.58
N ASP A 83 -2.22 -20.09 -14.68
CA ASP A 83 -2.50 -19.71 -13.30
C ASP A 83 -2.95 -18.25 -13.25
N ALA A 84 -4.13 -18.02 -12.68
CA ALA A 84 -4.77 -16.70 -12.59
C ALA A 84 -4.85 -15.93 -13.93
N ALA A 85 -4.85 -16.65 -15.07
CA ALA A 85 -4.85 -16.07 -16.40
C ALA A 85 -6.03 -15.10 -16.64
N ASN A 86 -7.21 -15.38 -16.04
CA ASN A 86 -8.41 -14.55 -16.19
C ASN A 86 -8.63 -13.59 -15.01
N THR A 87 -7.87 -13.70 -13.93
CA THR A 87 -8.05 -12.88 -12.72
C THR A 87 -6.95 -11.84 -12.57
N VAL A 88 -5.69 -12.21 -12.76
CA VAL A 88 -4.52 -11.32 -12.68
C VAL A 88 -3.99 -10.94 -14.06
N GLY A 89 -4.03 -11.85 -15.02
CA GLY A 89 -3.55 -11.61 -16.40
C GLY A 89 -4.05 -10.32 -17.04
N PRO A 90 -5.37 -9.98 -16.91
CA PRO A 90 -5.90 -8.75 -17.51
C PRO A 90 -5.28 -7.45 -17.00
N TYR A 91 -4.56 -7.45 -15.89
CA TYR A 91 -3.82 -6.27 -15.43
C TYR A 91 -2.46 -6.12 -16.12
N ASP A 92 -1.84 -7.25 -16.52
CA ASP A 92 -0.56 -7.28 -17.22
C ASP A 92 -0.65 -6.70 -18.66
N ASP A 93 -1.82 -6.89 -19.30
CA ASP A 93 -2.07 -6.46 -20.68
C ASP A 93 -3.15 -5.36 -20.80
N PHE A 94 -3.55 -4.74 -19.70
CA PHE A 94 -4.57 -3.67 -19.64
C PHE A 94 -5.94 -4.04 -20.23
N THR A 95 -6.31 -5.34 -20.25
CA THR A 95 -7.62 -5.81 -20.70
C THR A 95 -8.65 -5.95 -19.58
N HIS A 96 -8.29 -5.55 -18.35
CA HIS A 96 -9.20 -5.60 -17.21
C HIS A 96 -10.44 -4.73 -17.41
N SER A 97 -11.52 -5.05 -16.70
CA SER A 97 -12.85 -4.42 -16.84
C SER A 97 -13.43 -4.05 -15.46
N PRO A 98 -14.54 -3.28 -15.38
CA PRO A 98 -15.20 -2.97 -14.11
C PRO A 98 -15.66 -4.19 -13.28
N THR A 99 -15.73 -5.37 -13.92
CA THR A 99 -16.07 -6.64 -13.26
C THR A 99 -14.86 -7.53 -12.99
N GLN A 100 -13.64 -6.99 -13.17
CA GLN A 100 -12.41 -7.75 -12.96
C GLN A 100 -12.29 -8.19 -11.51
N ASP A 101 -11.96 -9.46 -11.31
CA ASP A 101 -11.71 -10.00 -9.96
C ASP A 101 -10.57 -9.24 -9.26
N GLY A 102 -10.73 -9.00 -7.98
CA GLY A 102 -9.78 -8.26 -7.16
C GLY A 102 -10.08 -6.77 -7.01
N LEU A 103 -10.75 -6.11 -7.97
CA LEU A 103 -11.08 -4.67 -7.86
C LEU A 103 -12.03 -4.39 -6.70
N ASP A 104 -13.16 -5.10 -6.66
CA ASP A 104 -14.16 -4.98 -5.60
C ASP A 104 -13.59 -5.34 -4.23
N ARG A 105 -12.78 -6.38 -4.17
CA ARG A 105 -12.15 -6.82 -2.91
C ARG A 105 -11.15 -5.80 -2.38
N TRP A 106 -10.36 -5.21 -3.28
CA TRP A 106 -9.41 -4.17 -2.88
C TRP A 106 -10.13 -2.88 -2.45
N TRP A 107 -11.15 -2.47 -3.19
CA TRP A 107 -12.03 -1.38 -2.79
C TRP A 107 -12.65 -1.61 -1.41
N ASN A 108 -13.24 -2.78 -1.20
CA ASN A 108 -13.92 -3.10 0.05
C ASN A 108 -12.98 -3.16 1.25
N VAL A 109 -11.78 -3.72 1.11
CA VAL A 109 -10.81 -3.77 2.22
C VAL A 109 -10.31 -2.37 2.60
N LEU A 110 -10.13 -1.48 1.63
CA LEU A 110 -9.76 -0.08 1.90
C LEU A 110 -10.86 0.66 2.66
N TYR A 111 -12.12 0.51 2.25
CA TYR A 111 -13.25 1.11 2.98
C TYR A 111 -13.49 0.47 4.35
N GLU A 112 -13.21 -0.82 4.52
CA GLU A 112 -13.25 -1.44 5.84
C GLU A 112 -12.18 -0.84 6.77
N GLY A 113 -10.97 -0.58 6.26
CA GLY A 113 -9.94 0.14 6.99
C GLY A 113 -10.36 1.56 7.39
N ILE A 114 -10.98 2.29 6.46
CA ILE A 114 -11.53 3.62 6.70
C ILE A 114 -12.64 3.59 7.78
N ARG A 115 -13.57 2.63 7.70
CA ARG A 115 -14.62 2.45 8.70
C ARG A 115 -14.06 2.19 10.09
N ARG A 116 -13.07 1.31 10.20
CA ARG A 116 -12.36 1.03 11.46
C ARG A 116 -11.65 2.27 12.01
N ALA A 117 -11.00 3.03 11.15
CA ALA A 117 -10.36 4.29 11.53
C ALA A 117 -11.39 5.33 12.01
N ASN A 118 -12.54 5.43 11.35
CA ASN A 118 -13.63 6.31 11.75
C ASN A 118 -14.17 5.98 13.15
N ILE A 119 -14.27 4.68 13.50
CA ILE A 119 -14.65 4.26 14.87
C ILE A 119 -13.66 4.83 15.88
N VAL A 120 -12.35 4.69 15.64
CA VAL A 120 -11.33 5.23 16.55
C VAL A 120 -11.45 6.76 16.64
N VAL A 121 -11.56 7.45 15.51
CA VAL A 121 -11.62 8.92 15.46
C VAL A 121 -12.88 9.49 16.16
N GLN A 122 -14.00 8.77 16.09
CA GLN A 122 -15.26 9.23 16.66
C GLN A 122 -15.44 8.81 18.12
N GLU A 123 -15.11 7.57 18.48
CA GLU A 123 -15.46 7.00 19.78
C GLU A 123 -14.34 7.13 20.82
N VAL A 124 -13.06 7.00 20.45
CA VAL A 124 -11.95 7.08 21.40
C VAL A 124 -11.85 8.42 22.13
N PRO A 125 -12.19 9.59 21.57
CA PRO A 125 -12.23 10.85 22.31
C PRO A 125 -13.11 10.83 23.55
N THR A 126 -14.17 10.02 23.57
CA THR A 126 -15.13 9.93 24.69
C THR A 126 -14.63 9.10 25.87
N ILE A 127 -13.56 8.31 25.66
CA ILE A 127 -13.04 7.36 26.64
C ILE A 127 -12.17 8.09 27.69
N GLU A 128 -12.39 7.80 28.95
CA GLU A 128 -11.50 8.23 30.03
C GLU A 128 -10.21 7.40 30.02
N MET A 129 -9.09 8.01 29.59
CA MET A 129 -7.78 7.38 29.53
C MET A 129 -6.66 8.42 29.56
N ASN A 130 -5.40 7.97 29.53
CA ASN A 130 -4.26 8.89 29.40
C ASN A 130 -4.37 9.69 28.09
N GLU A 131 -4.34 11.02 28.19
CA GLU A 131 -4.55 11.93 27.05
C GLU A 131 -3.47 11.80 25.97
N ASN A 132 -2.21 11.59 26.34
CA ASN A 132 -1.14 11.41 25.35
C ASN A 132 -1.36 10.13 24.53
N LEU A 133 -1.76 9.05 25.21
CA LEU A 133 -2.05 7.79 24.56
C LEU A 133 -3.31 7.87 23.69
N LYS A 134 -4.34 8.59 24.16
CA LYS A 134 -5.56 8.88 23.38
C LYS A 134 -5.20 9.60 22.08
N ASN A 135 -4.45 10.70 22.19
CA ASN A 135 -4.03 11.50 21.04
C ASN A 135 -3.18 10.67 20.06
N ARG A 136 -2.30 9.80 20.59
CA ARG A 136 -1.52 8.88 19.75
C ARG A 136 -2.44 7.94 18.95
N TYR A 137 -3.42 7.30 19.57
CA TYR A 137 -4.34 6.39 18.88
C TYR A 137 -5.19 7.12 17.82
N LEU A 138 -5.63 8.35 18.11
CA LEU A 138 -6.32 9.17 17.13
C LEU A 138 -5.42 9.50 15.93
N ALA A 139 -4.17 9.83 16.19
CA ALA A 139 -3.20 10.15 15.15
C ALA A 139 -2.83 8.92 14.30
N GLU A 140 -2.66 7.76 14.93
CA GLU A 140 -2.44 6.49 14.22
C GLU A 140 -3.63 6.14 13.30
N ALA A 141 -4.87 6.28 13.81
CA ALA A 141 -6.07 6.02 13.01
C ALA A 141 -6.22 7.00 11.84
N ARG A 142 -5.91 8.28 12.03
CA ARG A 142 -5.92 9.27 10.95
C ARG A 142 -4.82 9.01 9.93
N PHE A 143 -3.60 8.66 10.36
CA PHE A 143 -2.53 8.25 9.44
C PHE A 143 -2.99 7.10 8.53
N LEU A 144 -3.57 6.05 9.11
CA LEU A 144 -4.04 4.89 8.36
C LEU A 144 -5.22 5.24 7.44
N ARG A 145 -6.15 6.09 7.90
CA ARG A 145 -7.24 6.57 7.06
C ARG A 145 -6.73 7.38 5.86
N GLY A 146 -5.76 8.25 6.09
CA GLY A 146 -5.07 8.98 5.03
C GLY A 146 -4.39 8.04 4.03
N LEU A 147 -3.72 7.00 4.50
CA LEU A 147 -3.10 5.97 3.66
C LEU A 147 -4.13 5.23 2.79
N TYR A 148 -5.24 4.76 3.38
CA TYR A 148 -6.30 4.07 2.63
C TYR A 148 -6.97 4.97 1.60
N TYR A 149 -7.23 6.23 1.93
CA TYR A 149 -7.75 7.20 0.95
C TYR A 149 -6.73 7.53 -0.13
N PHE A 150 -5.44 7.53 0.20
CA PHE A 150 -4.39 7.75 -0.81
C PHE A 150 -4.33 6.59 -1.80
N ASP A 151 -4.47 5.35 -1.35
CA ASP A 151 -4.59 4.19 -2.24
C ASP A 151 -5.85 4.30 -3.11
N LEU A 152 -7.00 4.64 -2.53
CA LEU A 152 -8.25 4.82 -3.27
C LEU A 152 -8.15 5.92 -4.34
N VAL A 153 -7.64 7.10 -4.00
CA VAL A 153 -7.62 8.23 -4.93
C VAL A 153 -6.63 8.03 -6.07
N ARG A 154 -5.51 7.34 -5.82
CA ARG A 154 -4.58 6.96 -6.88
C ARG A 154 -5.21 5.95 -7.83
N ALA A 155 -5.82 4.92 -7.25
CA ALA A 155 -6.39 3.83 -8.02
C ALA A 155 -7.67 4.22 -8.77
N PHE A 156 -8.60 4.94 -8.14
CA PHE A 156 -9.95 5.11 -8.66
C PHE A 156 -10.35 6.56 -8.96
N GLY A 157 -9.44 7.51 -8.73
CA GLY A 157 -9.75 8.93 -8.87
C GLY A 157 -10.60 9.46 -7.70
N GLY A 158 -11.61 10.29 -7.97
CA GLY A 158 -12.53 10.76 -6.93
C GLY A 158 -13.36 9.60 -6.37
N VAL A 159 -13.54 9.52 -5.06
CA VAL A 159 -14.21 8.41 -4.35
C VAL A 159 -15.16 8.93 -3.27
N PRO A 160 -16.12 8.14 -2.78
CA PRO A 160 -16.94 8.53 -1.64
C PRO A 160 -16.11 8.88 -0.40
N LEU A 161 -16.29 10.08 0.14
CA LEU A 161 -15.65 10.50 1.40
C LEU A 161 -16.53 10.11 2.58
N VAL A 162 -16.15 9.05 3.28
CA VAL A 162 -16.81 8.50 4.45
C VAL A 162 -15.98 8.83 5.68
N THR A 163 -16.44 9.75 6.50
CA THR A 163 -15.76 10.20 7.72
C THR A 163 -16.48 9.81 9.01
N SER A 164 -17.59 9.07 8.89
CA SER A 164 -18.36 8.50 9.99
C SER A 164 -18.32 6.97 9.92
N PRO A 165 -18.32 6.25 11.06
CA PRO A 165 -18.46 4.80 11.08
C PRO A 165 -19.85 4.32 10.62
N GLU A 166 -20.84 5.20 10.66
CA GLU A 166 -22.23 4.98 10.18
C GLU A 166 -22.51 5.97 9.05
N PRO A 167 -22.02 5.72 7.84
CA PRO A 167 -22.27 6.61 6.71
C PRO A 167 -23.72 6.52 6.25
N GLU A 168 -24.18 7.57 5.55
CA GLU A 168 -25.39 7.47 4.76
C GLU A 168 -25.28 6.33 3.73
N LEU A 169 -26.39 5.68 3.41
CA LEU A 169 -26.40 4.51 2.50
C LEU A 169 -25.93 4.84 1.07
N GLN A 170 -25.96 6.10 0.69
CA GLN A 170 -25.63 6.56 -0.66
C GLN A 170 -24.76 7.83 -0.58
N VAL A 171 -23.45 7.63 -0.42
CA VAL A 171 -22.47 8.72 -0.44
C VAL A 171 -21.99 8.91 -1.88
N PRO A 172 -22.17 10.10 -2.49
CA PRO A 172 -21.66 10.35 -3.83
C PRO A 172 -20.14 10.41 -3.84
N ARG A 173 -19.55 10.26 -5.03
CA ARG A 173 -18.13 10.48 -5.22
C ARG A 173 -17.77 11.93 -4.90
N ALA A 174 -16.77 12.13 -4.08
CA ALA A 174 -16.08 13.40 -3.94
C ALA A 174 -15.10 13.62 -5.12
N SER A 175 -14.70 14.86 -5.32
CA SER A 175 -13.63 15.14 -6.28
C SER A 175 -12.28 14.58 -5.81
N ARG A 176 -11.31 14.43 -6.74
CA ARG A 176 -9.93 14.11 -6.36
C ARG A 176 -9.37 15.12 -5.37
N ASP A 177 -9.63 16.41 -5.59
CA ASP A 177 -9.11 17.48 -4.75
C ASP A 177 -9.71 17.43 -3.34
N ASP A 178 -11.02 17.18 -3.19
CA ASP A 178 -11.63 17.01 -1.88
C ASP A 178 -11.08 15.78 -1.15
N THR A 179 -10.83 14.69 -1.89
CA THR A 179 -10.22 13.48 -1.33
C THR A 179 -8.79 13.77 -0.86
N PHE A 180 -7.98 14.46 -1.66
CA PHE A 180 -6.64 14.88 -1.23
C PHE A 180 -6.67 15.84 -0.06
N ALA A 181 -7.63 16.75 0.01
CA ALA A 181 -7.77 17.65 1.16
C ALA A 181 -8.02 16.86 2.47
N GLN A 182 -8.86 15.83 2.43
CA GLN A 182 -9.07 14.95 3.59
C GLN A 182 -7.81 14.17 3.96
N ILE A 183 -7.07 13.62 2.97
CA ILE A 183 -5.82 12.90 3.20
C ILE A 183 -4.81 13.81 3.89
N ILE A 184 -4.61 15.01 3.36
CA ILE A 184 -3.65 15.98 3.90
C ILE A 184 -4.02 16.36 5.34
N ALA A 185 -5.30 16.68 5.61
CA ALA A 185 -5.74 17.04 6.95
C ALA A 185 -5.52 15.91 7.98
N ASP A 186 -5.71 14.65 7.57
CA ASP A 186 -5.46 13.50 8.43
C ASP A 186 -3.96 13.28 8.68
N LEU A 187 -3.14 13.42 7.65
CA LEU A 187 -1.70 13.21 7.75
C LEU A 187 -0.97 14.35 8.47
N GLU A 188 -1.41 15.60 8.29
CA GLU A 188 -0.87 16.76 9.04
C GLU A 188 -1.15 16.60 10.54
N PHE A 189 -2.37 16.24 10.91
CA PHE A 189 -2.68 15.93 12.32
C PHE A 189 -1.78 14.80 12.86
N ALA A 190 -1.54 13.76 12.05
CA ALA A 190 -0.67 12.66 12.43
C ALA A 190 0.79 13.12 12.58
N ALA A 191 1.32 13.93 11.66
CA ALA A 191 2.67 14.47 11.70
C ALA A 191 2.92 15.38 12.91
N GLU A 192 1.90 16.15 13.32
CA GLU A 192 1.97 17.02 14.51
C GLU A 192 1.90 16.23 15.83
N THR A 193 1.17 15.12 15.85
CA THR A 193 0.77 14.43 17.10
C THR A 193 1.59 13.19 17.40
N LEU A 194 2.01 12.43 16.36
CA LEU A 194 2.75 11.17 16.53
C LEU A 194 4.15 11.41 17.11
N PRO A 195 4.63 10.51 17.98
CA PRO A 195 6.01 10.57 18.45
C PRO A 195 7.03 10.22 17.35
N PRO A 196 8.31 10.61 17.51
CA PRO A 196 9.39 10.17 16.64
C PRO A 196 9.63 8.66 16.81
N LYS A 197 10.33 8.05 15.85
CA LYS A 197 10.60 6.59 15.84
C LYS A 197 11.36 6.13 17.10
N SER A 198 12.31 6.92 17.57
CA SER A 198 13.12 6.63 18.74
C SER A 198 12.36 6.53 20.07
N GLU A 199 11.13 7.05 20.13
CA GLU A 199 10.25 6.92 21.30
C GLU A 199 9.44 5.63 21.30
N TYR A 200 9.42 4.86 20.20
CA TYR A 200 8.76 3.56 20.14
C TYR A 200 9.72 2.42 20.51
N GLY A 201 9.22 1.43 21.24
CA GLY A 201 9.96 0.25 21.60
C GLY A 201 9.06 -0.91 21.99
N GLY A 202 9.62 -2.12 22.04
CA GLY A 202 8.87 -3.31 22.43
C GLY A 202 7.65 -3.57 21.57
N ASP A 203 6.48 -3.62 22.18
CA ASP A 203 5.21 -3.95 21.52
C ASP A 203 4.67 -2.84 20.60
N ASP A 204 5.29 -1.65 20.59
CA ASP A 204 4.87 -0.51 19.75
C ASP A 204 5.69 -0.42 18.44
N LEU A 205 6.66 -1.28 18.21
CA LEU A 205 7.42 -1.31 16.95
C LEU A 205 6.48 -1.57 15.75
N GLY A 206 6.71 -0.85 14.65
CA GLY A 206 5.89 -0.93 13.44
C GLY A 206 4.65 -0.04 13.44
N ARG A 207 4.34 0.66 14.54
CA ARG A 207 3.29 1.69 14.55
C ARG A 207 3.72 2.93 13.76
N ALA A 208 2.73 3.67 13.25
CA ALA A 208 2.96 4.92 12.55
C ALA A 208 3.69 5.93 13.44
N THR A 209 4.73 6.54 12.89
CA THR A 209 5.56 7.53 13.55
C THR A 209 5.34 8.91 12.93
N ARG A 210 5.84 9.98 13.55
CA ARG A 210 5.87 11.31 12.95
C ARG A 210 6.53 11.28 11.58
N GLY A 211 7.68 10.64 11.46
CA GLY A 211 8.40 10.54 10.18
C GLY A 211 7.65 9.73 9.13
N ALA A 212 6.86 8.72 9.52
CA ALA A 212 5.98 8.01 8.59
C ALA A 212 4.90 8.93 8.01
N ALA A 213 4.28 9.78 8.86
CA ALA A 213 3.27 10.73 8.41
C ALA A 213 3.87 11.82 7.50
N GLN A 214 5.04 12.34 7.84
CA GLN A 214 5.77 13.31 7.03
C GLN A 214 6.20 12.72 5.67
N ALA A 215 6.72 11.50 5.65
CA ALA A 215 7.12 10.82 4.42
C ALA A 215 5.91 10.54 3.50
N LEU A 216 4.77 10.16 4.08
CA LEU A 216 3.54 9.98 3.30
C LEU A 216 3.00 11.31 2.77
N LEU A 217 3.09 12.40 3.53
CA LEU A 217 2.77 13.76 3.05
C LEU A 217 3.67 14.17 1.88
N ALA A 218 4.97 13.94 1.99
CA ALA A 218 5.90 14.20 0.87
C ALA A 218 5.46 13.48 -0.40
N ARG A 219 5.10 12.19 -0.31
CA ARG A 219 4.60 11.39 -1.42
C ARG A 219 3.27 11.91 -1.98
N VAL A 220 2.33 12.28 -1.10
CA VAL A 220 1.04 12.87 -1.49
C VAL A 220 1.23 14.16 -2.26
N TYR A 221 2.12 15.04 -1.81
CA TYR A 221 2.40 16.30 -2.49
C TYR A 221 3.15 16.13 -3.81
N LEU A 222 4.04 15.11 -3.93
CA LEU A 222 4.63 14.73 -5.23
C LEU A 222 3.54 14.33 -6.23
N PHE A 223 2.58 13.50 -5.82
CA PHE A 223 1.44 13.12 -6.67
C PHE A 223 0.56 14.28 -7.09
N ARG A 224 0.56 15.36 -6.33
CA ARG A 224 -0.16 16.59 -6.66
C ARG A 224 0.67 17.57 -7.48
N GLY A 225 1.97 17.34 -7.66
CA GLY A 225 2.89 18.28 -8.29
C GLY A 225 3.20 19.52 -7.42
N ASP A 226 2.90 19.47 -6.12
CA ASP A 226 3.29 20.51 -5.16
C ASP A 226 4.68 20.21 -4.60
N PHE A 227 5.68 20.47 -5.41
CA PHE A 227 7.06 20.15 -5.09
C PHE A 227 7.61 20.94 -3.89
N ALA A 228 7.06 22.12 -3.60
CA ALA A 228 7.49 22.89 -2.43
C ALA A 228 7.10 22.21 -1.13
N GLN A 229 5.88 21.70 -1.03
CA GLN A 229 5.44 20.94 0.14
C GLN A 229 6.11 19.56 0.20
N ALA A 230 6.29 18.89 -0.95
CA ALA A 230 6.98 17.61 -1.03
C ALA A 230 8.43 17.71 -0.51
N GLU A 231 9.17 18.76 -0.92
CA GLU A 231 10.51 19.09 -0.42
C GLU A 231 10.48 19.27 1.10
N SER A 232 9.58 20.14 1.60
CA SER A 232 9.52 20.48 3.02
C SER A 232 9.34 19.23 3.88
N TYR A 233 8.37 18.39 3.56
CA TYR A 233 8.10 17.18 4.36
C TYR A 233 9.17 16.10 4.20
N ALA A 234 9.77 15.94 3.02
CA ALA A 234 10.90 15.01 2.85
C ALA A 234 12.11 15.47 3.66
N MET A 235 12.40 16.78 3.66
CA MET A 235 13.48 17.34 4.46
C MET A 235 13.23 17.20 5.96
N ASP A 236 11.99 17.38 6.44
CA ASP A 236 11.65 17.13 7.85
C ASP A 236 12.02 15.71 8.30
N VAL A 237 11.79 14.70 7.45
CA VAL A 237 12.18 13.32 7.72
C VAL A 237 13.70 13.17 7.75
N ILE A 238 14.39 13.75 6.77
CA ILE A 238 15.87 13.67 6.64
C ILE A 238 16.53 14.38 7.84
N ASP A 239 16.10 15.59 8.14
CA ASP A 239 16.68 16.43 9.21
C ASP A 239 16.37 15.89 10.62
N SER A 240 15.38 15.01 10.76
CA SER A 240 15.06 14.36 12.03
C SER A 240 16.20 13.50 12.56
N GLY A 241 17.03 12.94 11.68
CA GLY A 241 18.09 11.99 12.01
C GLY A 241 17.61 10.63 12.55
N GLU A 242 16.30 10.36 12.45
CA GLU A 242 15.68 9.12 12.93
C GLU A 242 15.86 7.95 11.96
N TYR A 243 16.25 8.23 10.71
CA TYR A 243 16.31 7.27 9.61
C TYR A 243 17.64 7.37 8.88
N GLY A 244 18.02 6.29 8.20
CA GLY A 244 19.24 6.21 7.39
C GLY A 244 19.12 5.06 6.37
N LEU A 245 20.08 4.96 5.47
CA LEU A 245 20.16 3.82 4.56
C LEU A 245 20.74 2.61 5.28
N GLU A 246 20.16 1.41 5.04
CA GLU A 246 20.84 0.17 5.42
C GLU A 246 22.16 0.05 4.65
N PRO A 247 23.24 -0.41 5.30
CA PRO A 247 24.53 -0.54 4.62
C PRO A 247 24.47 -1.43 3.38
N GLU A 248 23.77 -2.55 3.50
CA GLU A 248 23.57 -3.49 2.40
C GLU A 248 22.18 -3.30 1.78
N PHE A 249 22.12 -3.22 0.45
CA PHE A 249 20.85 -3.04 -0.26
C PHE A 249 19.83 -4.15 0.03
N VAL A 250 20.30 -5.39 0.13
CA VAL A 250 19.44 -6.54 0.39
C VAL A 250 18.75 -6.50 1.76
N ASP A 251 19.35 -5.82 2.73
CA ASP A 251 18.81 -5.70 4.09
C ASP A 251 17.62 -4.72 4.13
N ALA A 252 17.59 -3.73 3.23
CA ALA A 252 16.50 -2.75 3.16
C ALA A 252 15.11 -3.38 3.04
N ASN A 253 15.01 -4.53 2.36
CA ASN A 253 13.78 -5.32 2.23
C ASN A 253 13.87 -6.69 2.93
N GLY A 254 15.04 -7.10 3.38
CA GLY A 254 15.28 -8.37 4.09
C GLY A 254 14.69 -8.42 5.49
N GLN A 255 14.66 -9.62 6.10
CA GLN A 255 14.20 -9.79 7.48
C GLN A 255 15.11 -9.09 8.49
N ASP A 256 16.42 -9.03 8.24
CA ASP A 256 17.38 -8.39 9.14
C ASP A 256 17.19 -6.87 9.23
N GLY A 257 16.61 -6.25 8.19
CA GLY A 257 16.26 -4.83 8.18
C GLY A 257 14.82 -4.52 8.64
N GLU A 258 14.07 -5.50 9.15
CA GLU A 258 12.73 -5.27 9.69
C GLU A 258 12.81 -4.32 10.90
N HIS A 259 11.99 -3.26 10.87
CA HIS A 259 12.03 -2.14 11.82
C HIS A 259 13.40 -1.44 11.90
N GLY A 260 14.31 -1.74 10.95
CA GLY A 260 15.66 -1.18 10.84
C GLY A 260 15.67 0.31 10.54
N ILE A 261 16.88 0.85 10.39
CA ILE A 261 17.07 2.30 10.24
C ILE A 261 16.47 2.84 8.94
N GLU A 262 16.40 2.02 7.88
CA GLU A 262 15.81 2.42 6.59
C GLU A 262 14.29 2.31 6.56
N SER A 263 13.67 1.53 7.44
CA SER A 263 12.22 1.39 7.51
C SER A 263 11.57 2.64 8.09
N VAL A 264 10.85 3.40 7.26
CA VAL A 264 10.05 4.56 7.68
C VAL A 264 8.64 4.15 8.06
N PHE A 265 8.01 3.30 7.23
CA PHE A 265 6.76 2.63 7.56
C PHE A 265 6.67 1.27 6.89
N GLU A 266 6.34 0.26 7.67
CA GLU A 266 6.18 -1.12 7.19
C GLU A 266 4.98 -1.81 7.81
N ILE A 267 4.48 -2.81 7.11
CA ILE A 267 3.40 -3.67 7.58
C ILE A 267 4.03 -4.89 8.24
N GLY A 268 3.93 -4.94 9.58
CA GLY A 268 4.47 -6.04 10.36
C GLY A 268 3.70 -7.34 10.13
N ALA A 269 4.44 -8.44 10.07
CA ALA A 269 3.92 -9.80 9.91
C ALA A 269 4.67 -10.77 10.82
N VAL A 270 3.98 -11.80 11.32
CA VAL A 270 4.58 -12.82 12.17
C VAL A 270 4.39 -14.19 11.54
N ALA A 271 5.43 -15.00 11.52
CA ALA A 271 5.46 -16.31 10.85
C ALA A 271 4.64 -17.42 11.56
N THR A 272 3.95 -17.11 12.66
CA THR A 272 3.27 -18.12 13.50
C THR A 272 1.95 -18.65 12.92
N GLY A 273 1.44 -18.05 11.84
CA GLY A 273 0.24 -18.50 11.15
C GLY A 273 -0.29 -17.49 10.14
N SER A 274 -1.27 -17.91 9.35
CA SER A 274 -1.86 -17.08 8.29
C SER A 274 -2.66 -15.87 8.83
N VAL A 275 -3.04 -15.87 10.09
CA VAL A 275 -3.82 -14.79 10.71
C VAL A 275 -2.93 -13.61 11.15
N GLU A 276 -1.71 -13.89 11.59
CA GLU A 276 -0.75 -12.90 12.10
C GLU A 276 0.31 -12.53 11.06
N GLY A 277 0.35 -13.24 9.93
CA GLY A 277 1.21 -12.99 8.81
C GLY A 277 0.51 -12.22 7.69
N ASN A 278 1.19 -12.11 6.55
CA ASN A 278 0.62 -11.62 5.29
C ASN A 278 1.09 -12.48 4.12
N GLN A 279 0.45 -12.33 2.97
CA GLN A 279 0.77 -13.13 1.79
C GLN A 279 1.65 -12.41 0.77
N TYR A 280 2.20 -11.27 1.14
CA TYR A 280 3.00 -10.44 0.24
C TYR A 280 4.20 -11.20 -0.34
N ALA A 281 4.98 -11.86 0.52
CA ALA A 281 6.18 -12.57 0.10
C ALA A 281 5.87 -13.87 -0.65
N ASN A 282 4.93 -14.67 -0.15
CA ASN A 282 4.66 -15.96 -0.79
C ASN A 282 3.94 -15.85 -2.13
N THR A 283 3.24 -14.75 -2.39
CA THR A 283 2.68 -14.48 -3.73
C THR A 283 3.78 -14.34 -4.77
N GLN A 284 4.88 -13.68 -4.43
CA GLN A 284 5.95 -13.29 -5.35
C GLN A 284 7.18 -14.20 -5.29
N GLY A 285 7.28 -15.02 -4.24
CA GLY A 285 8.45 -15.87 -4.01
C GLY A 285 8.61 -16.97 -5.05
N VAL A 286 9.79 -17.62 -5.04
CA VAL A 286 10.17 -18.69 -5.96
C VAL A 286 9.13 -19.80 -5.97
N ARG A 287 8.62 -20.12 -7.15
CA ARG A 287 7.74 -21.26 -7.42
C ARG A 287 8.58 -22.47 -7.81
N GLY A 288 8.15 -23.66 -7.41
CA GLY A 288 8.79 -24.92 -7.81
C GLY A 288 9.88 -25.38 -6.86
N THR A 289 11.15 -25.18 -7.20
CA THR A 289 12.29 -25.60 -6.38
C THR A 289 13.29 -24.46 -6.18
N PRO A 290 13.46 -23.98 -4.94
CA PRO A 290 12.67 -24.31 -3.74
C PRO A 290 11.24 -23.76 -3.82
N ASN A 291 10.28 -24.45 -3.21
CA ASN A 291 8.90 -23.96 -3.18
C ASN A 291 8.74 -22.90 -2.08
N ARG A 292 8.98 -21.64 -2.44
CA ARG A 292 8.93 -20.48 -1.53
C ARG A 292 7.74 -19.57 -1.77
N GLY A 293 7.05 -19.73 -2.91
CA GLY A 293 5.96 -18.86 -3.29
C GLY A 293 5.21 -19.36 -4.52
N TRP A 294 4.43 -18.45 -5.09
CA TRP A 294 3.58 -18.74 -6.26
C TRP A 294 4.12 -18.17 -7.55
N GLY A 295 5.17 -17.36 -7.51
CA GLY A 295 5.89 -16.83 -8.65
C GLY A 295 5.15 -15.76 -9.45
N PHE A 296 4.18 -15.07 -8.84
CA PHE A 296 3.60 -13.86 -9.44
C PHE A 296 4.56 -12.67 -9.35
N ASN A 297 4.25 -11.59 -10.05
CA ASN A 297 5.06 -10.37 -10.09
C ASN A 297 6.49 -10.67 -10.56
N ARG A 298 6.61 -11.32 -11.72
CA ARG A 298 7.89 -11.74 -12.29
C ARG A 298 8.62 -10.55 -12.89
N PRO A 299 9.90 -10.31 -12.53
CA PRO A 299 10.72 -9.28 -13.15
C PRO A 299 10.74 -9.37 -14.68
N SER A 300 10.55 -8.24 -15.35
CA SER A 300 10.59 -8.14 -16.81
C SER A 300 12.02 -8.08 -17.36
N ILE A 301 12.16 -8.22 -18.68
CA ILE A 301 13.43 -7.97 -19.37
C ILE A 301 13.76 -6.47 -19.31
N ASP A 302 12.75 -5.61 -19.47
CA ASP A 302 12.93 -4.16 -19.40
C ASP A 302 13.49 -3.69 -18.05
N LEU A 303 13.06 -4.33 -16.95
CA LEU A 303 13.64 -4.06 -15.64
C LEU A 303 15.11 -4.49 -15.56
N ARG A 304 15.45 -5.68 -16.12
CA ARG A 304 16.86 -6.14 -16.13
C ARG A 304 17.75 -5.18 -16.89
N GLU A 305 17.29 -4.71 -18.05
CA GLU A 305 18.02 -3.77 -18.90
C GLU A 305 18.12 -2.37 -18.30
N ALA A 306 17.27 -2.03 -17.32
CA ALA A 306 17.33 -0.77 -16.61
C ALA A 306 18.53 -0.68 -15.65
N PHE A 307 19.03 -1.79 -15.13
CA PHE A 307 20.23 -1.80 -14.30
C PHE A 307 21.49 -1.52 -15.10
N ALA A 308 22.36 -0.66 -14.59
CA ALA A 308 23.66 -0.46 -15.19
C ALA A 308 24.52 -1.73 -15.07
N GLU A 309 25.43 -1.94 -16.03
CA GLU A 309 26.35 -3.07 -15.99
C GLU A 309 27.10 -3.14 -14.65
N GLY A 310 26.92 -4.24 -13.93
CA GLY A 310 27.54 -4.48 -12.63
C GLY A 310 26.87 -3.76 -11.44
N ASP A 311 25.69 -3.18 -11.60
CA ASP A 311 24.91 -2.63 -10.49
C ASP A 311 24.54 -3.74 -9.49
N PRO A 312 25.02 -3.70 -8.24
CA PRO A 312 24.78 -4.76 -7.27
C PRO A 312 23.28 -4.93 -6.93
N ARG A 313 22.46 -3.91 -7.20
CA ARG A 313 21.01 -3.95 -6.94
C ARG A 313 20.26 -4.92 -7.86
N GLU A 314 20.78 -5.21 -9.07
CA GLU A 314 20.17 -6.19 -9.96
C GLU A 314 20.05 -7.54 -9.24
N SER A 315 21.17 -8.10 -8.77
CA SER A 315 21.17 -9.37 -8.02
C SER A 315 20.48 -9.27 -6.64
N GLY A 316 20.32 -8.07 -6.09
CA GLY A 316 19.55 -7.80 -4.87
C GLY A 316 18.04 -7.70 -5.11
N THR A 317 17.61 -7.59 -6.37
CA THR A 317 16.22 -7.42 -6.78
C THR A 317 15.67 -8.64 -7.51
N ILE A 318 16.48 -9.27 -8.36
CA ILE A 318 16.08 -10.36 -9.25
C ILE A 318 16.77 -11.64 -8.83
N ILE A 319 16.02 -12.74 -8.74
CA ILE A 319 16.51 -14.11 -8.60
C ILE A 319 16.43 -14.77 -9.97
N GLU A 320 17.53 -15.36 -10.42
CA GLU A 320 17.59 -16.12 -11.67
C GLU A 320 17.63 -17.62 -11.42
N LEU A 321 17.27 -18.40 -12.44
CA LEU A 321 17.49 -19.84 -12.40
C LEU A 321 18.99 -20.14 -12.36
N GLY A 322 19.38 -21.04 -11.47
CA GLY A 322 20.79 -21.36 -11.19
C GLY A 322 21.45 -20.52 -10.10
N ASP A 323 20.81 -19.46 -9.62
CA ASP A 323 21.31 -18.73 -8.46
C ASP A 323 21.39 -19.64 -7.24
N VAL A 324 22.37 -19.37 -6.37
CA VAL A 324 22.52 -20.05 -5.09
C VAL A 324 22.35 -19.01 -3.96
N ILE A 325 21.21 -19.08 -3.26
CA ILE A 325 20.88 -18.17 -2.18
C ILE A 325 20.77 -19.00 -0.88
N ASP A 326 21.49 -18.61 0.17
CA ASP A 326 21.54 -19.33 1.45
C ASP A 326 21.96 -20.82 1.29
N GLY A 327 22.77 -21.13 0.26
CA GLY A 327 23.19 -22.48 -0.07
C GLY A 327 22.11 -23.31 -0.81
N ILE A 328 21.05 -22.68 -1.26
CA ILE A 328 19.94 -23.32 -1.98
C ILE A 328 19.98 -22.88 -3.45
N GLU A 329 20.09 -23.85 -4.37
CA GLU A 329 20.03 -23.60 -5.81
C GLU A 329 18.59 -23.37 -6.25
N ILE A 330 18.36 -22.35 -7.06
CA ILE A 330 17.05 -21.97 -7.63
C ILE A 330 16.86 -22.72 -8.94
N LEU A 331 15.98 -23.70 -8.96
CA LEU A 331 15.70 -24.51 -10.15
C LEU A 331 14.37 -24.14 -10.82
N GLY A 332 13.57 -23.29 -10.17
CA GLY A 332 12.29 -22.83 -10.71
C GLY A 332 11.19 -23.89 -10.74
N ASP A 333 10.21 -23.66 -11.59
CA ASP A 333 9.01 -24.49 -11.76
C ASP A 333 9.02 -25.17 -13.15
N SER A 334 9.15 -26.48 -13.19
CA SER A 334 9.16 -27.25 -14.44
C SER A 334 7.87 -27.12 -15.28
N SER A 335 6.83 -26.50 -14.76
CA SER A 335 5.58 -26.23 -15.47
C SER A 335 5.55 -24.85 -16.16
N THR A 336 6.52 -24.00 -15.85
CA THR A 336 6.73 -22.69 -16.45
C THR A 336 7.89 -22.79 -17.42
N PRO A 337 7.77 -22.32 -18.68
CA PRO A 337 8.91 -22.24 -19.59
C PRO A 337 10.02 -21.34 -19.01
N ASP A 338 11.27 -21.78 -19.08
CA ASP A 338 12.43 -20.99 -18.66
C ASP A 338 12.49 -19.66 -19.44
N GLU A 339 12.14 -19.72 -20.73
CA GLU A 339 12.01 -18.56 -21.61
C GLU A 339 10.70 -18.64 -22.40
N MET A 340 10.05 -17.50 -22.57
CA MET A 340 8.93 -17.34 -23.50
C MET A 340 9.34 -16.43 -24.63
N THR A 341 8.94 -16.79 -25.86
CA THR A 341 9.26 -16.05 -27.10
C THR A 341 8.00 -15.58 -27.80
N ASP A 342 8.10 -14.45 -28.51
CA ASP A 342 7.07 -13.95 -29.41
C ASP A 342 7.04 -14.79 -30.72
N GLU A 343 6.11 -14.45 -31.63
CA GLU A 343 5.99 -15.11 -32.94
C GLU A 343 7.24 -14.93 -33.83
N GLN A 344 8.06 -13.92 -33.56
CA GLN A 344 9.30 -13.62 -34.26
C GLN A 344 10.51 -14.35 -33.65
N GLY A 345 10.33 -15.00 -32.49
CA GLY A 345 11.37 -15.73 -31.76
C GLY A 345 12.21 -14.87 -30.83
N ASN A 346 11.78 -13.62 -30.53
CA ASN A 346 12.42 -12.80 -29.50
C ASN A 346 12.00 -13.29 -28.13
N VAL A 347 12.93 -13.34 -27.19
CA VAL A 347 12.62 -13.64 -25.77
C VAL A 347 11.85 -12.47 -25.18
N ILE A 348 10.66 -12.73 -24.66
CA ILE A 348 9.76 -11.73 -24.06
C ILE A 348 9.62 -11.90 -22.55
N GLN A 349 9.91 -13.07 -22.01
CA GLN A 349 9.97 -13.34 -20.58
C GLN A 349 11.03 -14.39 -20.27
N ILE A 350 11.69 -14.23 -19.12
CA ILE A 350 12.63 -15.21 -18.57
C ILE A 350 12.11 -15.61 -17.20
N GLU A 351 12.12 -16.90 -16.84
CA GLU A 351 11.73 -17.33 -15.51
C GLU A 351 12.69 -16.76 -14.47
N SER A 352 12.16 -15.93 -13.60
CA SER A 352 12.89 -15.23 -12.55
C SER A 352 11.92 -14.82 -11.44
N TYR A 353 12.45 -14.36 -10.32
CA TYR A 353 11.63 -14.09 -9.14
C TYR A 353 12.09 -12.86 -8.39
N ASN A 354 11.19 -12.29 -7.58
CA ASN A 354 11.48 -11.13 -6.72
C ASN A 354 12.36 -11.53 -5.54
N ARG A 355 13.60 -11.02 -5.50
CA ARG A 355 14.53 -11.28 -4.39
C ARG A 355 14.20 -10.49 -3.12
N LYS A 356 13.58 -9.33 -3.25
CA LYS A 356 13.23 -8.47 -2.09
C LYS A 356 12.24 -9.11 -1.12
N VAL A 357 11.59 -10.20 -1.53
CA VAL A 357 10.69 -10.99 -0.69
C VAL A 357 11.27 -12.33 -0.23
N TRP A 358 12.57 -12.54 -0.41
CA TRP A 358 13.24 -13.75 0.03
C TRP A 358 13.30 -13.83 1.55
N ILE A 359 12.81 -14.95 2.11
CA ILE A 359 12.85 -15.21 3.55
C ILE A 359 13.89 -16.29 3.83
N PRO A 360 15.03 -15.97 4.48
CA PRO A 360 16.07 -16.95 4.80
C PRO A 360 15.56 -18.14 5.64
N GLY A 361 16.14 -19.31 5.43
CA GLY A 361 15.82 -20.52 6.21
C GLY A 361 14.41 -21.10 6.03
N THR A 362 13.53 -20.48 5.24
CA THR A 362 12.18 -20.94 4.98
C THR A 362 12.19 -22.10 3.98
N SER A 363 11.42 -23.14 4.23
CA SER A 363 11.32 -24.31 3.35
C SER A 363 9.94 -24.52 2.72
N THR A 364 8.99 -23.63 2.97
CA THR A 364 7.60 -23.76 2.51
C THR A 364 7.06 -22.43 1.99
N ASN A 365 6.05 -22.50 1.12
CA ASN A 365 5.31 -21.35 0.61
C ASN A 365 4.18 -20.87 1.55
N THR A 366 4.15 -21.32 2.77
CA THR A 366 3.12 -20.99 3.78
C THR A 366 3.66 -20.17 4.95
N GLN A 367 4.86 -19.61 4.82
CA GLN A 367 5.41 -18.72 5.82
C GLN A 367 5.09 -17.27 5.45
N PHE A 368 4.36 -16.60 6.31
CA PHE A 368 3.78 -15.28 6.07
C PHE A 368 4.45 -14.17 6.89
N GLY A 369 5.66 -14.40 7.37
CA GLY A 369 6.36 -13.54 8.33
C GLY A 369 7.28 -12.51 7.70
N HIS A 370 7.04 -12.06 6.48
CA HIS A 370 7.82 -11.01 5.83
C HIS A 370 7.12 -9.66 5.97
N ASN A 371 7.79 -8.68 6.57
CA ASN A 371 7.26 -7.33 6.66
C ASN A 371 7.35 -6.63 5.29
N ARG A 372 6.24 -6.04 4.83
CA ARG A 372 6.24 -5.22 3.61
C ARG A 372 6.61 -3.78 3.94
N ARG A 373 7.73 -3.28 3.39
CA ARG A 373 8.09 -1.86 3.49
C ARG A 373 7.17 -1.07 2.56
N LEU A 374 6.42 -0.11 3.10
CA LEU A 374 5.60 0.82 2.31
C LEU A 374 6.34 2.11 2.01
N ILE A 375 7.22 2.52 2.93
CA ILE A 375 8.06 3.70 2.79
C ILE A 375 9.43 3.38 3.36
N ARG A 376 10.46 3.47 2.52
CA ARG A 376 11.87 3.35 2.90
C ARG A 376 12.58 4.70 2.88
N TYR A 377 13.65 4.85 3.62
CA TYR A 377 14.42 6.09 3.64
C TYR A 377 15.05 6.42 2.28
N ALA A 378 15.43 5.41 1.47
CA ALA A 378 15.88 5.63 0.10
C ALA A 378 14.80 6.32 -0.76
N ASP A 379 13.52 5.94 -0.60
CA ASP A 379 12.41 6.63 -1.28
C ASP A 379 12.27 8.08 -0.80
N VAL A 380 12.44 8.37 0.50
CA VAL A 380 12.43 9.74 1.03
C VAL A 380 13.56 10.58 0.41
N LEU A 381 14.78 10.03 0.30
CA LEU A 381 15.89 10.71 -0.35
C LEU A 381 15.60 11.03 -1.83
N LEU A 382 15.00 10.08 -2.55
CA LEU A 382 14.65 10.26 -3.96
C LEU A 382 13.45 11.20 -4.14
N MET A 383 12.48 11.21 -3.23
CA MET A 383 11.42 12.23 -3.19
C MET A 383 11.99 13.64 -2.96
N ALA A 384 12.96 13.77 -2.03
CA ALA A 384 13.67 15.03 -1.80
C ALA A 384 14.46 15.48 -3.04
N ALA A 385 15.18 14.56 -3.68
CA ALA A 385 15.95 14.86 -4.89
C ALA A 385 15.04 15.35 -6.04
N GLU A 386 13.91 14.68 -6.25
CA GLU A 386 12.94 15.09 -7.27
C GLU A 386 12.34 16.46 -6.95
N ALA A 387 11.83 16.66 -5.74
CA ALA A 387 11.21 17.91 -5.34
C ALA A 387 12.18 19.09 -5.41
N LEU A 388 13.43 18.92 -4.96
CA LEU A 388 14.47 19.94 -5.07
C LEU A 388 14.79 20.29 -6.53
N ASN A 389 14.90 19.28 -7.41
CA ASN A 389 15.13 19.51 -8.82
C ASN A 389 13.98 20.30 -9.44
N GLU A 390 12.74 19.92 -9.14
CA GLU A 390 11.55 20.62 -9.64
C GLU A 390 11.42 22.05 -9.08
N ASN A 391 11.93 22.31 -7.89
CA ASN A 391 12.05 23.64 -7.30
C ASN A 391 13.28 24.44 -7.78
N ASN A 392 13.94 23.98 -8.86
CA ASN A 392 15.13 24.61 -9.46
C ASN A 392 16.34 24.66 -8.52
N GLN A 393 16.53 23.62 -7.72
CA GLN A 393 17.67 23.43 -6.80
C GLN A 393 18.48 22.19 -7.17
N PRO A 394 18.95 22.01 -8.42
CA PRO A 394 19.54 20.75 -8.89
C PRO A 394 20.80 20.35 -8.10
N VAL A 395 21.60 21.32 -7.66
CA VAL A 395 22.82 21.02 -6.86
C VAL A 395 22.46 20.41 -5.50
N ALA A 396 21.38 20.84 -4.86
CA ALA A 396 20.90 20.24 -3.64
C ALA A 396 20.29 18.84 -3.89
N ALA A 397 19.58 18.66 -5.00
CA ALA A 397 19.02 17.37 -5.41
C ALA A 397 20.11 16.28 -5.55
N LEU A 398 21.26 16.65 -6.13
CA LEU A 398 22.40 15.73 -6.31
C LEU A 398 22.93 15.15 -5.00
N ILE A 399 22.79 15.85 -3.88
CA ILE A 399 23.23 15.37 -2.58
C ILE A 399 22.49 14.07 -2.22
N TYR A 400 21.17 14.08 -2.34
CA TYR A 400 20.31 12.96 -1.95
C TYR A 400 20.32 11.82 -2.98
N LEU A 401 20.33 12.18 -4.26
CA LEU A 401 20.49 11.21 -5.34
C LEU A 401 21.80 10.41 -5.20
N ASN A 402 22.91 11.11 -4.98
CA ASN A 402 24.21 10.46 -4.89
C ASN A 402 24.40 9.66 -3.59
N GLN A 403 23.66 9.95 -2.50
CA GLN A 403 23.65 9.11 -1.29
C GLN A 403 23.09 7.71 -1.59
N VAL A 404 21.99 7.63 -2.35
CA VAL A 404 21.41 6.33 -2.77
C VAL A 404 22.41 5.56 -3.63
N ARG A 405 23.03 6.22 -4.61
CA ARG A 405 24.03 5.64 -5.50
C ARG A 405 25.29 5.19 -4.76
N GLU A 406 25.73 5.96 -3.77
CA GLU A 406 26.88 5.61 -2.94
C GLU A 406 26.66 4.30 -2.15
N ARG A 407 25.46 4.14 -1.55
CA ARG A 407 25.08 2.89 -0.90
C ARG A 407 25.06 1.74 -1.91
N ALA A 408 24.44 1.95 -3.08
CA ALA A 408 24.27 0.92 -4.10
C ALA A 408 25.60 0.38 -4.63
N ARG A 409 26.60 1.24 -4.84
CA ARG A 409 27.92 0.84 -5.40
C ARG A 409 28.85 0.13 -4.43
N GLN A 410 28.48 -0.01 -3.15
CA GLN A 410 29.26 -0.79 -2.15
C GLN A 410 30.76 -0.44 -2.12
N GLY A 411 31.08 0.85 -2.17
CA GLY A 411 32.47 1.36 -2.17
C GLY A 411 33.21 1.25 -3.51
N ASN A 412 32.62 0.68 -4.55
CA ASN A 412 33.20 0.62 -5.89
C ASN A 412 32.80 1.84 -6.73
N ALA A 413 33.59 2.91 -6.68
CA ALA A 413 33.29 4.15 -7.38
C ALA A 413 33.33 4.06 -8.93
N SER A 414 33.81 2.94 -9.51
CA SER A 414 33.75 2.71 -10.96
C SER A 414 32.37 2.24 -11.43
N ILE A 415 31.54 1.72 -10.51
CA ILE A 415 30.16 1.35 -10.72
C ILE A 415 29.32 2.50 -10.17
N LEU A 416 28.34 2.97 -10.94
CA LEU A 416 27.45 4.04 -10.52
C LEU A 416 28.19 5.31 -10.03
N PRO A 417 29.00 5.98 -10.86
CA PRO A 417 29.68 7.21 -10.47
C PRO A 417 28.66 8.28 -10.05
N ASP A 418 29.12 9.24 -9.26
CA ASP A 418 28.28 10.36 -8.86
C ASP A 418 27.73 11.11 -10.06
N ILE A 419 26.43 11.41 -10.02
CA ILE A 419 25.78 12.28 -11.00
C ILE A 419 26.19 13.72 -10.73
N THR A 420 26.51 14.44 -11.81
CA THR A 420 26.91 15.86 -11.78
C THR A 420 26.05 16.71 -12.72
N GLU A 421 25.03 16.09 -13.36
CA GLU A 421 24.10 16.81 -14.24
C GLU A 421 23.26 17.81 -13.46
N THR A 422 23.14 19.04 -13.96
CA THR A 422 22.38 20.12 -13.33
C THR A 422 21.30 20.72 -14.25
N ASN A 423 21.20 20.22 -15.49
CA ASN A 423 20.05 20.55 -16.33
C ASN A 423 18.80 19.91 -15.72
N LYS A 424 17.78 20.70 -15.47
CA LYS A 424 16.57 20.27 -14.74
C LYS A 424 15.89 19.06 -15.38
N ASP A 425 15.71 19.07 -16.70
CA ASP A 425 14.98 18.01 -17.39
C ASP A 425 15.81 16.72 -17.45
N ALA A 426 17.09 16.83 -17.81
CA ALA A 426 18.00 15.68 -17.80
C ALA A 426 18.17 15.09 -16.39
N LEU A 427 18.23 15.92 -15.34
CA LEU A 427 18.34 15.44 -13.97
C LEU A 427 17.04 14.79 -13.50
N ARG A 428 15.86 15.28 -13.94
CA ARG A 428 14.56 14.62 -13.69
C ARG A 428 14.58 13.18 -14.19
N ASP A 429 14.98 12.98 -15.45
CA ASP A 429 15.03 11.65 -16.05
C ASP A 429 15.99 10.73 -15.30
N ILE A 430 17.13 11.25 -14.87
CA ILE A 430 18.11 10.51 -14.06
C ILE A 430 17.52 10.14 -12.70
N ILE A 431 16.82 11.04 -12.00
CA ILE A 431 16.20 10.78 -10.71
C ILE A 431 15.09 9.73 -10.85
N LEU A 432 14.23 9.83 -11.86
CA LEU A 432 13.17 8.87 -12.12
C LEU A 432 13.72 7.49 -12.46
N HIS A 433 14.82 7.44 -13.23
CA HIS A 433 15.53 6.18 -13.48
C HIS A 433 16.14 5.57 -12.21
N GLU A 434 16.77 6.39 -11.36
CA GLU A 434 17.32 5.92 -10.08
C GLU A 434 16.21 5.42 -9.15
N ARG A 435 15.04 6.08 -9.13
CA ARG A 435 13.85 5.59 -8.43
C ARG A 435 13.41 4.22 -8.95
N ARG A 436 13.36 4.04 -10.28
CA ARG A 436 12.99 2.77 -10.91
C ARG A 436 13.86 1.63 -10.40
N VAL A 437 15.18 1.74 -10.51
CA VAL A 437 16.10 0.65 -10.14
C VAL A 437 16.23 0.45 -8.62
N GLU A 438 16.14 1.52 -7.83
CA GLU A 438 16.20 1.43 -6.38
C GLU A 438 14.94 0.78 -5.78
N LEU A 439 13.76 1.21 -6.26
CA LEU A 439 12.44 0.83 -5.72
C LEU A 439 11.74 -0.25 -6.56
N ALA A 440 12.45 -0.90 -7.48
CA ALA A 440 11.88 -1.94 -8.33
C ALA A 440 11.17 -3.03 -7.52
N LEU A 441 10.02 -3.48 -7.99
CA LEU A 441 9.17 -4.52 -7.38
C LEU A 441 8.66 -4.18 -5.97
N GLU A 442 8.56 -2.89 -5.65
CA GLU A 442 7.97 -2.40 -4.39
C GLU A 442 6.61 -1.70 -4.58
N GLY A 443 6.05 -1.73 -5.81
CA GLY A 443 4.75 -1.16 -6.15
C GLY A 443 4.77 0.34 -6.46
N HIS A 444 5.89 0.87 -6.93
CA HIS A 444 6.06 2.30 -7.23
C HIS A 444 5.97 2.64 -8.72
N ARG A 445 6.51 1.79 -9.61
CA ARG A 445 6.75 2.10 -11.02
C ARG A 445 5.51 2.58 -11.77
N PHE A 446 4.39 1.86 -11.70
CA PHE A 446 3.14 2.25 -12.36
C PHE A 446 2.69 3.65 -11.94
N TRP A 447 2.72 3.93 -10.64
CA TRP A 447 2.32 5.21 -10.10
C TRP A 447 3.26 6.35 -10.48
N ASP A 448 4.56 6.09 -10.55
CA ASP A 448 5.54 7.07 -11.02
C ASP A 448 5.28 7.41 -12.48
N LEU A 449 5.07 6.43 -13.35
CA LEU A 449 4.73 6.66 -14.76
C LEU A 449 3.43 7.46 -14.96
N VAL A 450 2.40 7.15 -14.18
CA VAL A 450 1.11 7.86 -14.28
C VAL A 450 1.25 9.32 -13.80
N ARG A 451 1.90 9.55 -12.66
CA ARG A 451 2.01 10.91 -12.09
C ARG A 451 2.95 11.82 -12.89
N THR A 452 3.95 11.26 -13.57
CA THR A 452 4.88 12.03 -14.43
C THR A 452 4.36 12.21 -15.86
N GLY A 453 3.28 11.50 -16.22
CA GLY A 453 2.71 11.53 -17.57
C GLY A 453 3.45 10.68 -18.59
N GLU A 454 4.35 9.80 -18.14
CA GLU A 454 5.14 8.90 -19.02
C GLU A 454 4.40 7.60 -19.37
N ALA A 455 3.32 7.27 -18.65
CA ALA A 455 2.59 6.02 -18.84
C ALA A 455 2.15 5.75 -20.29
N PRO A 456 1.61 6.71 -21.07
CA PRO A 456 1.23 6.45 -22.45
C PRO A 456 2.39 6.04 -23.34
N ASP A 457 3.56 6.64 -23.17
CA ASP A 457 4.74 6.38 -23.99
C ASP A 457 5.38 5.03 -23.61
N VAL A 458 5.47 4.74 -22.30
CA VAL A 458 6.14 3.53 -21.80
C VAL A 458 5.23 2.31 -21.86
N LEU A 459 3.97 2.43 -21.40
CA LEU A 459 3.04 1.30 -21.26
C LEU A 459 2.09 1.15 -22.45
N GLY A 460 2.06 2.10 -23.40
CA GLY A 460 1.25 2.00 -24.62
C GLY A 460 1.48 0.70 -25.40
N PRO A 461 2.75 0.27 -25.60
CA PRO A 461 3.04 -1.04 -26.21
C PRO A 461 2.49 -2.26 -25.48
N LEU A 462 2.24 -2.14 -24.18
CA LEU A 462 1.67 -3.19 -23.31
C LEU A 462 0.13 -3.16 -23.25
N GLY A 463 -0.52 -2.17 -23.90
CA GLY A 463 -1.98 -2.06 -23.94
C GLY A 463 -2.57 -0.88 -23.16
N PHE A 464 -1.72 -0.06 -22.51
CA PHE A 464 -2.18 1.15 -21.81
C PHE A 464 -2.84 2.11 -22.82
N THR A 465 -3.99 2.65 -22.43
CA THR A 465 -4.73 3.65 -23.22
C THR A 465 -4.81 4.94 -22.42
N GLU A 466 -4.23 6.01 -22.97
CA GLU A 466 -4.30 7.36 -22.40
C GLU A 466 -5.74 7.82 -22.22
N GLY A 467 -6.02 8.48 -21.11
CA GLY A 467 -7.34 8.95 -20.72
C GLY A 467 -8.21 7.88 -20.03
N LYS A 468 -7.77 6.62 -20.04
CA LYS A 468 -8.49 5.49 -19.45
C LYS A 468 -7.72 4.86 -18.29
N HIS A 469 -6.51 4.41 -18.56
CA HIS A 469 -5.78 3.52 -17.65
C HIS A 469 -4.96 4.26 -16.58
N GLU A 470 -4.98 5.59 -16.53
CA GLU A 470 -4.44 6.38 -15.41
C GLU A 470 -5.19 6.12 -14.10
N VAL A 471 -6.41 5.57 -14.20
CA VAL A 471 -7.22 5.14 -13.08
C VAL A 471 -7.88 3.80 -13.40
N LEU A 472 -8.09 3.00 -12.36
CA LEU A 472 -8.89 1.79 -12.45
C LEU A 472 -10.39 2.12 -12.53
N PRO A 473 -11.20 1.23 -13.09
CA PRO A 473 -12.66 1.42 -13.06
C PRO A 473 -13.21 1.29 -11.64
N ILE A 474 -14.25 2.04 -11.33
CA ILE A 474 -15.05 1.79 -10.14
C ILE A 474 -15.65 0.39 -10.25
N PRO A 475 -15.55 -0.47 -9.24
CA PRO A 475 -16.10 -1.82 -9.30
C PRO A 475 -17.59 -1.80 -9.68
N GLN A 476 -18.00 -2.62 -10.64
CA GLN A 476 -19.39 -2.64 -11.11
C GLN A 476 -20.36 -2.99 -9.99
N SER A 477 -19.97 -3.86 -9.06
CA SER A 477 -20.76 -4.21 -7.88
C SER A 477 -21.10 -2.97 -7.04
N GLU A 478 -20.19 -2.03 -6.87
CA GLU A 478 -20.41 -0.80 -6.10
C GLU A 478 -21.33 0.18 -6.82
N ILE A 479 -21.19 0.29 -8.15
CA ILE A 479 -22.10 1.09 -8.98
C ILE A 479 -23.52 0.54 -8.86
N ASP A 480 -23.69 -0.78 -8.99
CA ASP A 480 -24.99 -1.44 -8.91
C ASP A 480 -25.65 -1.25 -7.52
N LEU A 481 -24.86 -1.37 -6.45
CA LEU A 481 -25.32 -1.15 -5.08
C LEU A 481 -25.68 0.30 -4.79
N SER A 482 -25.05 1.25 -5.45
CA SER A 482 -25.22 2.69 -5.22
C SER A 482 -26.55 3.26 -5.71
N GLN A 483 -27.35 2.48 -6.45
CA GLN A 483 -28.62 2.91 -7.05
C GLN A 483 -28.47 4.18 -7.93
N GLY A 484 -27.34 4.32 -8.60
CA GLY A 484 -27.03 5.45 -9.49
C GLY A 484 -26.36 6.66 -8.84
N THR A 485 -25.98 6.55 -7.57
CA THR A 485 -25.22 7.60 -6.88
C THR A 485 -23.73 7.59 -7.30
N LEU A 486 -23.17 6.41 -7.55
CA LEU A 486 -21.82 6.28 -8.08
C LEU A 486 -21.85 6.22 -9.61
N THR A 487 -20.96 6.96 -10.24
CA THR A 487 -20.76 6.95 -11.69
C THR A 487 -19.38 6.36 -12.00
N GLN A 488 -19.25 5.71 -13.15
CA GLN A 488 -17.98 5.18 -13.63
C GLN A 488 -16.99 6.31 -13.97
N ASN A 489 -15.72 6.01 -14.03
CA ASN A 489 -14.70 6.86 -14.63
C ASN A 489 -14.93 6.98 -16.14
N GLU A 490 -14.52 8.11 -16.73
CA GLU A 490 -14.58 8.26 -18.19
C GLU A 490 -13.83 7.13 -18.89
N GLU A 491 -14.24 6.74 -20.07
CA GLU A 491 -13.69 5.68 -20.92
C GLU A 491 -13.79 4.23 -20.35
N TRP A 492 -14.40 4.04 -19.17
CA TRP A 492 -14.67 2.71 -18.58
C TRP A 492 -16.10 2.22 -18.72
#